data_88a78b60210b29cc35a9c885b947d361
#
_entry.id   88a78b60210b29cc35a9c885b947d361
#
_cell.length_a   1.000
_cell.length_b   1.000
_cell.length_c   1.000
_cell.angle_alpha   90.00
_cell.angle_beta   90.00
_cell.angle_gamma   90.00
#
_symmetry.space_group_name_H-M   'P 1'
#
loop_
_entity.id
_entity.type
_entity.pdbx_description
1 polymer ?
#
loop_
_entity_poly.entity_id
_entity_poly.type
_entity_poly.pdbx_seq_one_letter_code
_entity_poly.pdbx_strand_id
1 'polypeptide(L)'
;MNFLIVTGLSGAGKSMAVNALEDIGFFCIDNIPVALLPRIVDFALQGENQLNRVAVVMDVRGVRSIEQLKAALDDLDAKKIDYDILFLDANDSVIQRRYKETRRQHPITISEKVPITEAIAKERKLLQPLREKAKYVIDTSLLSAAQNRERVCSLFLDKGESPMELMVVSFGFKYGLPQEADLVLDVRCLPNPFYVPELKHKTGLDQEVVDYVMNSEASQELLRRYESMLEYALPLYVKEGKSQLMIAVGCTGDKHRSITFARKIGEFCEKLGYAPSVQHRDVNRSL
;
A
#
# COMPACT_ATOMS: atom_id res chain seq x y z
N MET A 1 20.27 2.19 -0.79
CA MET A 1 19.44 1.21 -0.08
C MET A 1 18.76 1.92 1.07
N ASN A 2 17.43 1.85 1.17
CA ASN A 2 16.69 2.44 2.29
C ASN A 2 16.53 1.35 3.37
N PHE A 3 17.35 1.41 4.42
CA PHE A 3 17.24 0.50 5.56
C PHE A 3 16.47 1.18 6.70
N LEU A 4 15.33 0.62 7.07
CA LEU A 4 14.43 1.18 8.07
C LEU A 4 14.33 0.25 9.28
N ILE A 5 14.60 0.76 10.46
CA ILE A 5 14.33 0.08 11.73
C ILE A 5 12.98 0.54 12.24
N VAL A 6 12.01 -0.34 12.28
CA VAL A 6 10.66 -0.08 12.81
C VAL A 6 10.60 -0.60 14.25
N THR A 7 10.32 0.29 15.18
CA THR A 7 10.22 -0.06 16.59
C THR A 7 9.15 0.77 17.30
N GLY A 8 9.01 0.62 18.59
CA GLY A 8 8.05 1.37 19.39
C GLY A 8 7.30 0.49 20.37
N LEU A 9 6.45 1.10 21.16
CA LEU A 9 5.77 0.44 22.26
C LEU A 9 4.84 -0.69 21.79
N SER A 10 4.77 -1.74 22.58
CA SER A 10 3.84 -2.83 22.35
C SER A 10 2.39 -2.29 22.44
N GLY A 11 1.61 -2.53 21.39
CA GLY A 11 0.27 -1.92 21.25
C GLY A 11 0.24 -0.52 20.60
N ALA A 12 1.39 0.05 20.21
CA ALA A 12 1.44 1.33 19.52
C ALA A 12 1.14 1.25 18.00
N GLY A 13 0.82 0.06 17.45
CA GLY A 13 0.40 -0.06 16.05
C GLY A 13 1.49 -0.45 15.06
N LYS A 14 2.60 -1.06 15.52
CA LYS A 14 3.69 -1.55 14.65
C LYS A 14 3.22 -2.45 13.51
N SER A 15 2.34 -3.41 13.76
CA SER A 15 1.84 -4.32 12.71
C SER A 15 1.14 -3.57 11.58
N MET A 16 0.40 -2.50 11.88
CA MET A 16 -0.21 -1.67 10.84
C MET A 16 0.84 -0.89 10.05
N ALA A 17 1.88 -0.41 10.71
CA ALA A 17 2.99 0.27 10.03
C ALA A 17 3.78 -0.70 9.12
N VAL A 18 3.97 -1.95 9.54
CA VAL A 18 4.62 -2.99 8.73
C VAL A 18 3.81 -3.29 7.48
N ASN A 19 2.50 -3.55 7.62
CA ASN A 19 1.63 -3.79 6.47
C ASN A 19 1.67 -2.59 5.49
N ALA A 20 1.64 -1.35 6.03
CA ALA A 20 1.74 -0.15 5.21
C ALA A 20 3.08 -0.05 4.44
N LEU A 21 4.19 -0.47 5.06
CA LEU A 21 5.50 -0.49 4.42
C LEU A 21 5.59 -1.59 3.35
N GLU A 22 5.02 -2.77 3.59
CA GLU A 22 4.91 -3.85 2.60
C GLU A 22 4.11 -3.39 1.38
N ASP A 23 2.97 -2.74 1.59
CA ASP A 23 2.12 -2.19 0.53
C ASP A 23 2.86 -1.18 -0.39
N ILE A 24 3.88 -0.49 0.13
CA ILE A 24 4.71 0.46 -0.62
C ILE A 24 6.09 -0.11 -1.01
N GLY A 25 6.22 -1.42 -1.04
CA GLY A 25 7.37 -2.13 -1.62
C GLY A 25 8.58 -2.30 -0.70
N PHE A 26 8.44 -2.16 0.63
CA PHE A 26 9.48 -2.59 1.56
C PHE A 26 9.47 -4.09 1.76
N PHE A 27 10.65 -4.69 1.76
CA PHE A 27 10.84 -6.05 2.25
C PHE A 27 10.90 -6.00 3.79
N CYS A 28 9.83 -6.47 4.44
CA CYS A 28 9.69 -6.39 5.89
C CYS A 28 10.12 -7.69 6.57
N ILE A 29 10.93 -7.59 7.62
CA ILE A 29 11.36 -8.69 8.46
C ILE A 29 10.92 -8.41 9.89
N ASP A 30 9.93 -9.16 10.37
CA ASP A 30 9.32 -8.91 11.69
C ASP A 30 9.96 -9.73 12.81
N ASN A 31 9.87 -9.21 14.03
CA ASN A 31 10.22 -9.86 15.28
C ASN A 31 11.69 -10.35 15.36
N ILE A 32 12.63 -9.51 14.95
CA ILE A 32 14.03 -9.86 14.94
C ILE A 32 14.69 -9.61 16.30
N PRO A 33 15.46 -10.57 16.83
CA PRO A 33 16.37 -10.32 17.93
C PRO A 33 17.43 -9.29 17.55
N VAL A 34 17.66 -8.30 18.40
CA VAL A 34 18.65 -7.20 18.17
C VAL A 34 20.02 -7.73 17.76
N ALA A 35 20.46 -8.86 18.33
CA ALA A 35 21.75 -9.48 18.01
C ALA A 35 21.90 -9.93 16.54
N LEU A 36 20.79 -10.09 15.81
CA LEU A 36 20.80 -10.47 14.38
C LEU A 36 20.80 -9.26 13.44
N LEU A 37 20.53 -8.06 13.94
CA LEU A 37 20.43 -6.86 13.13
C LEU A 37 21.65 -6.62 12.21
N PRO A 38 22.90 -6.69 12.68
CA PRO A 38 24.07 -6.50 11.81
C PRO A 38 24.16 -7.55 10.68
N ARG A 39 23.78 -8.82 10.97
CA ARG A 39 23.83 -9.90 9.98
C ARG A 39 22.76 -9.75 8.90
N ILE A 40 21.60 -9.23 9.26
CA ILE A 40 20.51 -8.96 8.30
C ILE A 40 20.90 -7.84 7.36
N VAL A 41 21.55 -6.80 7.88
CA VAL A 41 22.11 -5.73 7.06
C VAL A 41 23.15 -6.27 6.09
N ASP A 42 24.09 -7.08 6.58
CA ASP A 42 25.11 -7.72 5.73
C ASP A 42 24.46 -8.58 4.63
N PHE A 43 23.40 -9.34 4.95
CA PHE A 43 22.65 -10.12 3.99
C PHE A 43 21.93 -9.24 2.94
N ALA A 44 21.30 -8.17 3.37
CA ALA A 44 20.57 -7.25 2.48
C ALA A 44 21.53 -6.51 1.52
N LEU A 45 22.78 -6.30 1.93
CA LEU A 45 23.81 -5.65 1.10
C LEU A 45 24.49 -6.61 0.11
N GLN A 46 24.57 -7.91 0.41
CA GLN A 46 25.36 -8.91 -0.35
C GLN A 46 24.53 -9.75 -1.34
N GLY A 47 23.20 -9.66 -1.32
CA GLY A 47 22.33 -10.50 -2.14
C GLY A 47 22.37 -10.11 -3.64
N GLU A 48 22.30 -11.13 -4.54
CA GLU A 48 22.13 -10.95 -6.00
C GLU A 48 20.84 -10.17 -6.33
N ASN A 49 19.84 -10.22 -5.47
CA ASN A 49 18.67 -9.35 -5.47
C ASN A 49 18.91 -8.19 -4.50
N GLN A 50 19.50 -7.10 -4.99
CA GLN A 50 19.65 -5.89 -4.20
C GLN A 50 18.28 -5.43 -3.69
N LEU A 51 18.00 -5.70 -2.42
CA LEU A 51 16.81 -5.21 -1.76
C LEU A 51 16.96 -3.70 -1.56
N ASN A 52 16.29 -2.92 -2.39
CA ASN A 52 16.41 -1.46 -2.37
C ASN A 52 15.77 -0.83 -1.13
N ARG A 53 14.72 -1.48 -0.58
CA ARG A 53 13.92 -1.00 0.56
C ARG A 53 13.72 -2.16 1.54
N VAL A 54 14.35 -2.08 2.71
CA VAL A 54 14.25 -3.12 3.76
C VAL A 54 13.78 -2.48 5.06
N ALA A 55 12.77 -3.06 5.68
CA ALA A 55 12.29 -2.68 6.99
C ALA A 55 12.46 -3.83 7.99
N VAL A 56 13.14 -3.57 9.10
CA VAL A 56 13.38 -4.55 10.16
C VAL A 56 12.60 -4.14 11.40
N VAL A 57 11.74 -5.01 11.87
CA VAL A 57 10.90 -4.75 13.03
C VAL A 57 11.54 -5.32 14.29
N MET A 58 11.76 -4.45 15.24
CA MET A 58 12.26 -4.80 16.57
C MET A 58 11.24 -4.42 17.64
N ASP A 59 10.96 -5.34 18.55
CA ASP A 59 10.14 -5.07 19.71
C ASP A 59 10.87 -5.45 21.02
N VAL A 60 10.23 -5.18 22.13
CA VAL A 60 10.78 -5.46 23.47
C VAL A 60 11.16 -6.93 23.69
N ARG A 61 10.55 -7.87 22.96
CA ARG A 61 10.86 -9.31 23.07
C ARG A 61 12.25 -9.63 22.51
N GLY A 62 12.68 -8.88 21.51
CA GLY A 62 14.01 -9.02 20.87
C GLY A 62 15.12 -8.26 21.59
N VAL A 63 14.80 -7.39 22.56
CA VAL A 63 15.75 -6.55 23.30
C VAL A 63 15.91 -7.06 24.73
N ARG A 64 17.05 -7.63 25.04
CA ARG A 64 17.33 -8.16 26.40
C ARG A 64 17.85 -7.10 27.37
N SER A 65 18.59 -6.12 26.87
CA SER A 65 19.11 -5.00 27.66
C SER A 65 19.40 -3.78 26.79
N ILE A 66 19.51 -2.61 27.45
CA ILE A 66 19.88 -1.34 26.78
C ILE A 66 21.30 -1.41 26.18
N GLU A 67 22.22 -2.11 26.86
CA GLU A 67 23.61 -2.27 26.43
C GLU A 67 23.68 -3.07 25.13
N GLN A 68 22.91 -4.16 25.02
CA GLN A 68 22.82 -4.96 23.80
C GLN A 68 22.26 -4.16 22.63
N LEU A 69 21.24 -3.33 22.90
CA LEU A 69 20.64 -2.47 21.89
C LEU A 69 21.67 -1.41 21.38
N LYS A 70 22.36 -0.74 22.31
CA LYS A 70 23.39 0.24 21.96
C LYS A 70 24.52 -0.41 21.16
N ALA A 71 25.04 -1.54 21.60
CA ALA A 71 26.11 -2.25 20.90
C ALA A 71 25.71 -2.63 19.46
N ALA A 72 24.48 -3.04 19.21
CA ALA A 72 24.00 -3.34 17.86
C ALA A 72 23.90 -2.08 16.97
N LEU A 73 23.46 -0.95 17.51
CA LEU A 73 23.42 0.32 16.77
C LEU A 73 24.84 0.86 16.51
N ASP A 74 25.73 0.77 17.49
CA ASP A 74 27.13 1.18 17.35
C ASP A 74 27.87 0.34 16.28
N ASP A 75 27.54 -0.95 16.13
CA ASP A 75 28.07 -1.81 15.05
C ASP A 75 27.59 -1.34 13.67
N LEU A 76 26.32 -0.96 13.54
CA LEU A 76 25.81 -0.37 12.29
C LEU A 76 26.48 0.95 11.96
N ASP A 77 26.66 1.82 12.96
CA ASP A 77 27.33 3.11 12.80
C ASP A 77 28.81 2.91 12.41
N ALA A 78 29.51 1.95 13.04
CA ALA A 78 30.90 1.59 12.71
C ALA A 78 31.06 1.06 11.27
N LYS A 79 30.08 0.33 10.79
CA LYS A 79 29.99 -0.17 9.41
C LYS A 79 29.55 0.90 8.40
N LYS A 80 29.25 2.12 8.86
CA LYS A 80 28.74 3.24 8.04
C LYS A 80 27.48 2.87 7.27
N ILE A 81 26.60 2.07 7.87
CA ILE A 81 25.31 1.74 7.31
C ILE A 81 24.40 2.96 7.47
N ASP A 82 23.81 3.40 6.37
CA ASP A 82 22.78 4.45 6.40
C ASP A 82 21.43 3.80 6.72
N TYR A 83 20.87 4.15 7.88
CA TYR A 83 19.58 3.64 8.35
C TYR A 83 18.75 4.72 9.02
N ASP A 84 17.46 4.64 8.84
CA ASP A 84 16.49 5.46 9.56
C ASP A 84 15.76 4.63 10.62
N ILE A 85 15.27 5.28 11.67
CA ILE A 85 14.42 4.66 12.70
C ILE A 85 13.02 5.30 12.66
N LEU A 86 12.01 4.45 12.52
CA LEU A 86 10.60 4.78 12.73
C LEU A 86 10.17 4.26 14.10
N PHE A 87 9.81 5.19 14.99
CA PHE A 87 9.33 4.86 16.33
C PHE A 87 7.82 5.10 16.45
N LEU A 88 7.07 4.04 16.76
CA LEU A 88 5.63 4.12 17.03
C LEU A 88 5.41 4.32 18.53
N ASP A 89 4.79 5.43 18.90
CA ASP A 89 4.46 5.77 20.29
C ASP A 89 2.95 5.80 20.49
N ALA A 90 2.51 5.70 21.72
CA ALA A 90 1.14 5.98 22.14
C ALA A 90 1.08 6.27 23.64
N ASN A 91 0.08 7.01 24.08
CA ASN A 91 -0.17 7.27 25.50
C ASN A 91 -0.45 5.95 26.26
N ASP A 92 0.01 5.87 27.49
CA ASP A 92 -0.11 4.66 28.34
C ASP A 92 -1.58 4.22 28.50
N SER A 93 -2.50 5.18 28.68
CA SER A 93 -3.93 4.90 28.78
C SER A 93 -4.50 4.28 27.49
N VAL A 94 -4.01 4.70 26.34
CA VAL A 94 -4.41 4.14 25.03
C VAL A 94 -3.87 2.73 24.85
N ILE A 95 -2.61 2.48 25.22
CA ILE A 95 -2.00 1.16 25.19
C ILE A 95 -2.78 0.20 26.09
N GLN A 96 -3.07 0.60 27.35
CA GLN A 96 -3.85 -0.21 28.27
C GLN A 96 -5.23 -0.56 27.73
N ARG A 97 -5.92 0.43 27.12
CA ARG A 97 -7.23 0.22 26.47
C ARG A 97 -7.13 -0.79 25.34
N ARG A 98 -6.17 -0.63 24.42
CA ARG A 98 -5.95 -1.54 23.29
C ARG A 98 -5.69 -2.97 23.73
N TYR A 99 -4.91 -3.18 24.79
CA TYR A 99 -4.69 -4.51 25.38
C TYR A 99 -5.96 -5.13 25.96
N LYS A 100 -6.82 -4.34 26.60
CA LYS A 100 -8.13 -4.79 27.09
C LYS A 100 -9.06 -5.18 25.93
N GLU A 101 -9.14 -4.37 24.88
CA GLU A 101 -9.98 -4.61 23.71
C GLU A 101 -9.56 -5.87 22.94
N THR A 102 -8.25 -6.08 22.76
CA THR A 102 -7.71 -7.25 22.04
C THR A 102 -7.62 -8.50 22.89
N ARG A 103 -7.87 -8.44 24.20
CA ARG A 103 -7.72 -9.54 25.16
C ARG A 103 -6.33 -10.18 25.14
N ARG A 104 -5.30 -9.41 24.81
CA ARG A 104 -3.90 -9.85 24.82
C ARG A 104 -3.21 -9.41 26.10
N GLN A 105 -2.09 -10.03 26.41
CA GLN A 105 -1.24 -9.61 27.53
C GLN A 105 0.02 -8.91 26.98
N HIS A 106 0.48 -7.90 27.71
CA HIS A 106 1.71 -7.19 27.36
C HIS A 106 2.93 -8.13 27.49
N PRO A 107 3.91 -8.11 26.57
CA PRO A 107 5.06 -9.01 26.59
C PRO A 107 5.79 -9.04 27.94
N ILE A 108 6.08 -7.88 28.51
CA ILE A 108 6.77 -7.78 29.83
C ILE A 108 5.85 -8.28 30.96
N THR A 109 4.54 -8.09 30.88
CA THR A 109 3.60 -8.66 31.86
C THR A 109 3.68 -10.19 31.89
N ILE A 110 3.82 -10.81 30.71
CA ILE A 110 3.95 -12.28 30.60
C ILE A 110 5.28 -12.75 31.18
N SER A 111 6.39 -12.10 30.84
CA SER A 111 7.73 -12.53 31.22
C SER A 111 8.05 -12.26 32.69
N GLU A 112 7.62 -11.13 33.23
CA GLU A 112 8.00 -10.67 34.58
C GLU A 112 6.85 -10.73 35.60
N LYS A 113 5.63 -11.08 35.17
CA LYS A 113 4.42 -11.16 36.03
C LYS A 113 4.10 -9.86 36.76
N VAL A 114 4.36 -8.69 36.09
CA VAL A 114 4.08 -7.37 36.63
C VAL A 114 2.79 -6.77 36.06
N PRO A 115 2.16 -5.77 36.70
CA PRO A 115 1.02 -5.07 36.15
C PRO A 115 1.36 -4.38 34.84
N ILE A 116 0.34 -4.21 33.98
CA ILE A 116 0.53 -3.59 32.65
C ILE A 116 1.10 -2.15 32.72
N THR A 117 0.76 -1.39 33.75
CA THR A 117 1.29 -0.04 33.98
C THR A 117 2.79 -0.04 34.20
N GLU A 118 3.28 -0.97 35.00
CA GLU A 118 4.72 -1.16 35.25
C GLU A 118 5.41 -1.71 33.99
N ALA A 119 4.78 -2.63 33.28
CA ALA A 119 5.30 -3.21 32.04
C ALA A 119 5.51 -2.13 30.98
N ILE A 120 4.55 -1.21 30.78
CA ILE A 120 4.68 -0.09 29.83
C ILE A 120 5.83 0.84 30.26
N ALA A 121 5.94 1.19 31.53
CA ALA A 121 7.01 2.04 32.02
C ALA A 121 8.40 1.42 31.81
N LYS A 122 8.54 0.11 32.04
CA LYS A 122 9.78 -0.63 31.76
C LYS A 122 10.11 -0.64 30.27
N GLU A 123 9.11 -0.90 29.42
CA GLU A 123 9.29 -0.90 27.97
C GLU A 123 9.73 0.49 27.45
N ARG A 124 9.12 1.58 27.90
CA ARG A 124 9.54 2.93 27.58
C ARG A 124 11.01 3.18 27.92
N LYS A 125 11.43 2.80 29.12
CA LYS A 125 12.82 2.96 29.57
C LYS A 125 13.78 2.14 28.70
N LEU A 126 13.42 0.92 28.35
CA LEU A 126 14.23 0.02 27.52
C LEU A 126 14.40 0.56 26.08
N LEU A 127 13.32 1.09 25.49
CA LEU A 127 13.31 1.58 24.12
C LEU A 127 13.69 3.07 23.99
N GLN A 128 13.94 3.77 25.10
CA GLN A 128 14.31 5.19 25.11
C GLN A 128 15.48 5.53 24.15
N PRO A 129 16.57 4.74 24.07
CA PRO A 129 17.67 5.04 23.16
C PRO A 129 17.27 5.03 21.67
N LEU A 130 16.33 4.14 21.30
CA LEU A 130 15.79 4.10 19.94
C LEU A 130 14.87 5.30 19.65
N ARG A 131 14.08 5.69 20.63
CA ARG A 131 13.20 6.87 20.50
C ARG A 131 14.01 8.15 20.32
N GLU A 132 15.11 8.30 21.03
CA GLU A 132 16.01 9.47 20.95
C GLU A 132 16.75 9.53 19.61
N LYS A 133 17.15 8.39 19.05
CA LYS A 133 17.77 8.29 17.72
C LYS A 133 16.77 8.30 16.56
N ALA A 134 15.47 8.17 16.84
CA ALA A 134 14.45 8.03 15.81
C ALA A 134 14.33 9.31 14.97
N LYS A 135 14.51 9.18 13.66
CA LYS A 135 14.25 10.25 12.70
C LYS A 135 12.75 10.50 12.54
N TYR A 136 11.94 9.44 12.63
CA TYR A 136 10.49 9.52 12.52
C TYR A 136 9.84 8.99 13.79
N VAL A 137 8.99 9.80 14.42
CA VAL A 137 8.19 9.40 15.58
C VAL A 137 6.72 9.64 15.25
N ILE A 138 5.91 8.57 15.33
CA ILE A 138 4.47 8.65 15.13
C ILE A 138 3.77 8.38 16.46
N ASP A 139 3.10 9.38 17.01
CA ASP A 139 2.16 9.19 18.11
C ASP A 139 0.82 8.70 17.55
N THR A 140 0.48 7.46 17.85
CA THR A 140 -0.74 6.81 17.37
C THR A 140 -1.91 6.91 18.35
N SER A 141 -1.80 7.71 19.39
CA SER A 141 -2.80 7.80 20.47
C SER A 141 -4.20 8.16 19.96
N LEU A 142 -4.28 9.04 18.98
CA LEU A 142 -5.51 9.54 18.39
C LEU A 142 -5.76 9.04 16.97
N LEU A 143 -4.85 8.22 16.44
CA LEU A 143 -4.96 7.72 15.05
C LEU A 143 -5.80 6.44 14.99
N SER A 144 -6.69 6.39 14.00
CA SER A 144 -7.27 5.14 13.54
C SER A 144 -6.22 4.28 12.80
N ALA A 145 -6.53 3.02 12.54
CA ALA A 145 -5.66 2.13 11.78
C ALA A 145 -5.38 2.71 10.37
N ALA A 146 -6.41 3.22 9.68
CA ALA A 146 -6.29 3.85 8.37
C ALA A 146 -5.39 5.11 8.42
N GLN A 147 -5.57 5.98 9.41
CA GLN A 147 -4.74 7.18 9.58
C GLN A 147 -3.28 6.84 9.90
N ASN A 148 -3.02 5.79 10.69
CA ASN A 148 -1.66 5.32 10.94
C ASN A 148 -1.01 4.83 9.64
N ARG A 149 -1.73 4.03 8.83
CA ARG A 149 -1.28 3.58 7.51
C ARG A 149 -0.96 4.76 6.60
N GLU A 150 -1.88 5.70 6.45
CA GLU A 150 -1.70 6.92 5.65
C GLU A 150 -0.46 7.70 6.09
N ARG A 151 -0.27 7.86 7.41
CA ARG A 151 0.90 8.57 7.96
C ARG A 151 2.21 7.87 7.63
N VAL A 152 2.27 6.54 7.72
CA VAL A 152 3.46 5.75 7.36
C VAL A 152 3.72 5.87 5.86
N CYS A 153 2.71 5.66 5.01
CA CYS A 153 2.85 5.81 3.56
C CYS A 153 3.36 7.20 3.17
N SER A 154 2.82 8.27 3.76
CA SER A 154 3.23 9.65 3.46
C SER A 154 4.70 9.97 3.80
N LEU A 155 5.31 9.21 4.70
CA LEU A 155 6.72 9.38 5.08
C LEU A 155 7.70 8.67 4.15
N PHE A 156 7.28 7.56 3.54
CA PHE A 156 8.19 6.63 2.84
C PHE A 156 7.84 6.39 1.37
N LEU A 157 6.70 6.88 0.89
CA LEU A 157 6.42 6.92 -0.55
C LEU A 157 7.27 7.97 -1.24
N ASP A 158 7.78 7.64 -2.40
CA ASP A 158 8.44 8.60 -3.27
C ASP A 158 7.42 9.60 -3.83
N LYS A 159 7.88 10.81 -4.14
CA LYS A 159 7.01 11.85 -4.69
C LYS A 159 6.40 11.39 -6.02
N GLY A 160 5.08 11.27 -6.05
CA GLY A 160 4.32 10.84 -7.24
C GLY A 160 3.90 9.37 -7.22
N GLU A 161 4.30 8.59 -6.22
CA GLU A 161 3.76 7.23 -6.02
C GLU A 161 2.44 7.27 -5.23
N SER A 162 1.49 6.44 -5.64
CA SER A 162 0.24 6.24 -4.91
C SER A 162 0.35 5.04 -3.97
N PRO A 163 -0.16 5.10 -2.74
CA PRO A 163 -0.19 3.95 -1.83
C PRO A 163 -1.24 2.90 -2.25
N MET A 164 -1.95 3.12 -3.34
CA MET A 164 -2.99 2.25 -3.87
C MET A 164 -2.64 1.81 -5.28
N GLU A 165 -2.50 0.49 -5.48
CA GLU A 165 -2.38 -0.11 -6.81
C GLU A 165 -3.71 0.05 -7.56
N LEU A 166 -3.67 0.65 -8.74
CA LEU A 166 -4.84 0.89 -9.57
C LEU A 166 -4.79 -0.01 -10.80
N MET A 167 -5.83 -0.81 -10.98
CA MET A 167 -6.00 -1.66 -12.16
C MET A 167 -7.24 -1.23 -12.94
N VAL A 168 -7.10 -1.05 -14.26
CA VAL A 168 -8.21 -0.79 -15.16
C VAL A 168 -8.33 -1.96 -16.13
N VAL A 169 -9.44 -2.70 -16.06
CA VAL A 169 -9.63 -3.92 -16.85
C VAL A 169 -10.81 -3.76 -17.79
N SER A 170 -10.60 -3.89 -19.11
CA SER A 170 -11.74 -4.03 -20.02
C SER A 170 -12.25 -5.48 -20.02
N PHE A 171 -13.56 -5.65 -20.16
CA PHE A 171 -14.19 -6.99 -20.17
C PHE A 171 -15.43 -7.03 -21.05
N GLY A 172 -15.84 -8.26 -21.41
CA GLY A 172 -17.10 -8.55 -22.10
C GLY A 172 -18.17 -9.09 -21.17
N PHE A 173 -19.31 -8.41 -21.05
CA PHE A 173 -20.43 -8.88 -20.24
C PHE A 173 -20.87 -10.31 -20.57
N LYS A 174 -20.77 -10.74 -21.84
CA LYS A 174 -21.09 -12.11 -22.24
C LYS A 174 -20.21 -13.19 -21.59
N TYR A 175 -19.05 -12.79 -21.05
CA TYR A 175 -18.11 -13.68 -20.38
C TYR A 175 -18.14 -13.54 -18.84
N GLY A 176 -19.11 -12.79 -18.32
CA GLY A 176 -19.26 -12.51 -16.88
C GLY A 176 -18.41 -11.35 -16.38
N LEU A 177 -18.81 -10.82 -15.24
CA LEU A 177 -18.08 -9.74 -14.53
C LEU A 177 -16.76 -10.27 -13.99
N PRO A 178 -15.69 -9.46 -13.97
CA PRO A 178 -14.53 -9.75 -13.14
C PRO A 178 -14.95 -9.80 -11.67
N GLN A 179 -14.61 -10.88 -10.96
CA GLN A 179 -15.03 -11.08 -9.57
C GLN A 179 -14.33 -10.11 -8.62
N GLU A 180 -13.14 -9.68 -8.97
CA GLU A 180 -12.29 -8.77 -8.20
C GLU A 180 -12.62 -7.28 -8.45
N ALA A 181 -13.61 -6.97 -9.33
CA ALA A 181 -13.93 -5.59 -9.68
C ALA A 181 -14.60 -4.85 -8.51
N ASP A 182 -14.00 -3.73 -8.12
CA ASP A 182 -14.57 -2.80 -7.15
C ASP A 182 -15.57 -1.83 -7.79
N LEU A 183 -15.25 -1.37 -9.00
CA LEU A 183 -16.10 -0.50 -9.80
C LEU A 183 -16.38 -1.15 -11.15
N VAL A 184 -17.62 -1.10 -11.60
CA VAL A 184 -18.02 -1.60 -12.92
C VAL A 184 -18.65 -0.47 -13.73
N LEU A 185 -18.01 -0.12 -14.85
CA LEU A 185 -18.42 0.94 -15.75
C LEU A 185 -18.97 0.31 -17.04
N ASP A 186 -20.26 0.53 -17.32
CA ASP A 186 -20.93 -0.05 -18.48
C ASP A 186 -20.94 0.93 -19.66
N VAL A 187 -20.34 0.52 -20.78
CA VAL A 187 -20.27 1.32 -22.01
C VAL A 187 -21.09 0.70 -23.16
N ARG A 188 -22.04 -0.20 -22.89
CA ARG A 188 -22.87 -0.84 -23.90
C ARG A 188 -23.86 0.12 -24.56
N CYS A 189 -24.23 1.20 -23.88
CA CYS A 189 -25.17 2.21 -24.39
C CYS A 189 -24.58 3.08 -25.52
N LEU A 190 -23.28 2.98 -25.80
CA LEU A 190 -22.59 3.80 -26.78
C LEU A 190 -22.64 3.20 -28.19
N PRO A 191 -22.40 3.99 -29.26
CA PRO A 191 -22.32 3.51 -30.65
C PRO A 191 -21.37 2.31 -30.78
N ASN A 192 -21.81 1.29 -31.52
CA ASN A 192 -21.11 0.03 -31.59
C ASN A 192 -20.36 -0.14 -32.92
N PRO A 193 -19.00 -0.11 -32.91
CA PRO A 193 -18.19 -0.30 -34.13
C PRO A 193 -18.42 -1.62 -34.86
N PHE A 194 -18.98 -2.63 -34.19
CA PHE A 194 -19.30 -3.93 -34.79
C PHE A 194 -20.21 -3.83 -36.02
N TYR A 195 -21.06 -2.83 -36.10
CA TYR A 195 -21.97 -2.60 -37.22
C TYR A 195 -21.33 -1.85 -38.39
N VAL A 196 -20.07 -1.42 -38.27
CA VAL A 196 -19.29 -0.79 -39.32
C VAL A 196 -18.35 -1.83 -39.94
N PRO A 197 -18.53 -2.24 -41.21
CA PRO A 197 -17.79 -3.34 -41.83
C PRO A 197 -16.28 -3.22 -41.67
N GLU A 198 -15.73 -2.02 -41.83
CA GLU A 198 -14.29 -1.70 -41.78
C GLU A 198 -13.72 -1.79 -40.36
N LEU A 199 -14.57 -1.66 -39.33
CA LEU A 199 -14.18 -1.66 -37.92
C LEU A 199 -14.49 -2.99 -37.20
N LYS A 200 -15.35 -3.82 -37.80
CA LYS A 200 -15.86 -5.05 -37.17
C LYS A 200 -14.76 -5.99 -36.68
N HIS A 201 -13.67 -6.11 -37.43
CA HIS A 201 -12.57 -7.00 -37.12
C HIS A 201 -11.42 -6.35 -36.35
N LYS A 202 -11.44 -5.03 -36.21
CA LYS A 202 -10.49 -4.24 -35.44
C LYS A 202 -10.86 -4.26 -33.95
N THR A 203 -10.02 -3.66 -33.12
CA THR A 203 -10.20 -3.59 -31.68
C THR A 203 -10.11 -2.15 -31.19
N GLY A 204 -10.45 -1.88 -29.93
CA GLY A 204 -10.25 -0.57 -29.30
C GLY A 204 -8.77 -0.18 -29.10
N LEU A 205 -7.83 -1.01 -29.56
CA LEU A 205 -6.41 -0.66 -29.66
C LEU A 205 -6.11 0.08 -31.00
N ASP A 206 -6.95 -0.12 -32.02
CA ASP A 206 -6.81 0.51 -33.31
C ASP A 206 -7.37 1.92 -33.28
N GLN A 207 -6.61 2.90 -33.81
CA GLN A 207 -6.98 4.32 -33.73
C GLN A 207 -8.32 4.64 -34.39
N GLU A 208 -8.63 4.00 -35.52
CA GLU A 208 -9.89 4.18 -36.22
C GLU A 208 -11.11 3.79 -35.39
N VAL A 209 -10.98 2.75 -34.54
CA VAL A 209 -12.04 2.34 -33.61
C VAL A 209 -12.16 3.35 -32.47
N VAL A 210 -11.01 3.83 -31.95
CA VAL A 210 -10.99 4.87 -30.92
C VAL A 210 -11.69 6.13 -31.42
N ASP A 211 -11.34 6.57 -32.65
CA ASP A 211 -11.92 7.78 -33.26
C ASP A 211 -13.42 7.61 -33.47
N TYR A 212 -13.87 6.47 -33.98
CA TYR A 212 -15.30 6.20 -34.14
C TYR A 212 -16.07 6.24 -32.81
N VAL A 213 -15.54 5.57 -31.79
CA VAL A 213 -16.19 5.52 -30.46
C VAL A 213 -16.20 6.91 -29.83
N MET A 214 -15.11 7.65 -29.90
CA MET A 214 -14.96 8.94 -29.25
C MET A 214 -15.53 10.12 -30.02
N ASN A 215 -15.86 9.98 -31.32
CA ASN A 215 -16.54 11.02 -32.09
C ASN A 215 -18.01 11.26 -31.71
N SER A 216 -18.59 10.39 -30.91
CA SER A 216 -19.96 10.53 -30.38
C SER A 216 -20.00 11.46 -29.16
N GLU A 217 -20.90 12.46 -29.20
CA GLU A 217 -21.17 13.32 -28.02
C GLU A 217 -21.51 12.50 -26.78
N ALA A 218 -22.32 11.42 -26.95
CA ALA A 218 -22.68 10.53 -25.85
C ALA A 218 -21.45 9.85 -25.23
N SER A 219 -20.46 9.45 -26.04
CA SER A 219 -19.22 8.86 -25.56
C SER A 219 -18.37 9.86 -24.79
N GLN A 220 -18.23 11.06 -25.32
CA GLN A 220 -17.47 12.14 -24.68
C GLN A 220 -18.09 12.52 -23.33
N GLU A 221 -19.42 12.69 -23.29
CA GLU A 221 -20.12 13.06 -22.06
C GLU A 221 -20.07 11.93 -21.03
N LEU A 222 -20.22 10.65 -21.43
CA LEU A 222 -20.12 9.53 -20.53
C LEU A 222 -18.71 9.40 -19.95
N LEU A 223 -17.67 9.56 -20.78
CA LEU A 223 -16.28 9.56 -20.33
C LEU A 223 -16.05 10.66 -19.30
N ARG A 224 -16.46 11.89 -19.60
CA ARG A 224 -16.35 13.04 -18.68
C ARG A 224 -17.01 12.77 -17.32
N ARG A 225 -18.15 12.12 -17.30
CA ARG A 225 -18.84 11.75 -16.03
C ARG A 225 -18.08 10.69 -15.26
N TYR A 226 -17.54 9.68 -15.93
CA TYR A 226 -16.70 8.68 -15.28
C TYR A 226 -15.41 9.30 -14.75
N GLU A 227 -14.75 10.15 -15.49
CA GLU A 227 -13.57 10.91 -15.07
C GLU A 227 -13.87 11.75 -13.82
N SER A 228 -14.95 12.53 -13.82
CA SER A 228 -15.36 13.34 -12.67
C SER A 228 -15.69 12.50 -11.43
N MET A 229 -16.34 11.36 -11.61
CA MET A 229 -16.59 10.42 -10.52
C MET A 229 -15.28 9.85 -9.95
N LEU A 230 -14.34 9.45 -10.81
CA LEU A 230 -13.07 8.88 -10.40
C LEU A 230 -12.17 9.93 -9.73
N GLU A 231 -12.13 11.16 -10.24
CA GLU A 231 -11.40 12.28 -9.62
C GLU A 231 -11.84 12.50 -8.18
N TYR A 232 -13.14 12.39 -7.92
CA TYR A 232 -13.69 12.52 -6.58
C TYR A 232 -13.47 11.26 -5.73
N ALA A 233 -13.67 10.05 -6.29
CA ALA A 233 -13.70 8.82 -5.52
C ALA A 233 -12.30 8.26 -5.21
N LEU A 234 -11.32 8.36 -6.11
CA LEU A 234 -10.00 7.78 -5.93
C LEU A 234 -9.30 8.27 -4.65
N PRO A 235 -9.28 9.57 -4.32
CA PRO A 235 -8.71 10.04 -3.06
C PRO A 235 -9.44 9.48 -1.82
N LEU A 236 -10.73 9.22 -1.92
CA LEU A 236 -11.52 8.64 -0.82
C LEU A 236 -11.15 7.18 -0.57
N TYR A 237 -10.91 6.38 -1.62
CA TYR A 237 -10.41 5.00 -1.49
C TYR A 237 -9.00 4.96 -0.88
N VAL A 238 -8.11 5.86 -1.29
CA VAL A 238 -6.78 6.01 -0.67
C VAL A 238 -6.91 6.34 0.82
N LYS A 239 -7.77 7.30 1.17
CA LYS A 239 -8.01 7.73 2.56
C LYS A 239 -8.63 6.61 3.41
N GLU A 240 -9.48 5.79 2.84
CA GLU A 240 -10.07 4.61 3.51
C GLU A 240 -9.02 3.53 3.81
N GLY A 241 -7.90 3.56 3.10
CA GLY A 241 -6.78 2.64 3.28
C GLY A 241 -6.79 1.46 2.32
N LYS A 242 -7.51 1.57 1.19
CA LYS A 242 -7.54 0.53 0.17
C LYS A 242 -6.18 0.39 -0.50
N SER A 243 -5.60 -0.83 -0.50
CA SER A 243 -4.29 -1.10 -1.10
C SER A 243 -4.38 -1.39 -2.60
N GLN A 244 -5.52 -1.91 -3.08
CA GLN A 244 -5.77 -2.20 -4.49
C GLN A 244 -7.17 -1.73 -4.86
N LEU A 245 -7.32 -1.18 -6.08
CA LEU A 245 -8.63 -0.84 -6.66
C LEU A 245 -8.70 -1.32 -8.10
N MET A 246 -9.70 -2.14 -8.43
CA MET A 246 -9.97 -2.57 -9.79
C MET A 246 -11.18 -1.85 -10.39
N ILE A 247 -10.97 -1.12 -11.48
CA ILE A 247 -12.01 -0.51 -12.31
C ILE A 247 -12.22 -1.39 -13.53
N ALA A 248 -13.39 -2.04 -13.60
CA ALA A 248 -13.77 -2.88 -14.73
C ALA A 248 -14.65 -2.09 -15.72
N VAL A 249 -14.24 -2.03 -16.97
CA VAL A 249 -14.99 -1.34 -18.05
C VAL A 249 -15.57 -2.37 -19.00
N GLY A 250 -16.91 -2.44 -19.09
CA GLY A 250 -17.60 -3.50 -19.80
C GLY A 250 -18.35 -3.08 -21.05
N CYS A 251 -18.12 -3.82 -22.17
CA CYS A 251 -19.03 -3.83 -23.29
C CYS A 251 -19.55 -5.25 -23.56
N THR A 252 -20.24 -5.50 -24.67
CA THR A 252 -20.83 -6.84 -24.93
C THR A 252 -19.76 -7.94 -25.01
N GLY A 253 -18.66 -7.72 -25.77
CA GLY A 253 -17.66 -8.75 -26.05
C GLY A 253 -16.22 -8.37 -25.84
N ASP A 254 -15.92 -7.26 -25.19
CA ASP A 254 -14.57 -6.75 -24.93
C ASP A 254 -13.69 -6.62 -26.18
N LYS A 255 -14.22 -5.96 -27.21
CA LYS A 255 -13.46 -5.81 -28.46
C LYS A 255 -13.20 -4.35 -28.85
N HIS A 256 -14.20 -3.49 -28.69
CA HIS A 256 -14.16 -2.11 -29.18
C HIS A 256 -14.29 -1.09 -28.05
N ARG A 257 -15.53 -0.82 -27.58
CA ARG A 257 -15.89 0.26 -26.67
C ARG A 257 -15.21 0.15 -25.31
N SER A 258 -15.23 -1.04 -24.70
CA SER A 258 -14.60 -1.28 -23.38
C SER A 258 -13.10 -1.03 -23.39
N ILE A 259 -12.41 -1.50 -24.43
CA ILE A 259 -10.96 -1.30 -24.60
C ILE A 259 -10.65 0.18 -24.76
N THR A 260 -11.39 0.88 -25.64
CA THR A 260 -11.24 2.32 -25.86
C THR A 260 -11.40 3.09 -24.54
N PHE A 261 -12.46 2.80 -23.79
CA PHE A 261 -12.74 3.50 -22.54
C PHE A 261 -11.76 3.13 -21.43
N ALA A 262 -11.36 1.86 -21.32
CA ALA A 262 -10.36 1.45 -20.31
C ALA A 262 -9.02 2.19 -20.52
N ARG A 263 -8.58 2.36 -21.76
CA ARG A 263 -7.38 3.15 -22.10
C ARG A 263 -7.56 4.62 -21.71
N LYS A 264 -8.70 5.25 -22.08
CA LYS A 264 -8.96 6.65 -21.74
C LYS A 264 -9.03 6.90 -20.24
N ILE A 265 -9.64 5.98 -19.49
CA ILE A 265 -9.68 6.03 -18.02
C ILE A 265 -8.27 5.85 -17.45
N GLY A 266 -7.46 4.93 -17.99
CA GLY A 266 -6.06 4.78 -17.59
C GLY A 266 -5.28 6.08 -17.80
N GLU A 267 -5.32 6.66 -19.02
CA GLU A 267 -4.68 7.94 -19.34
C GLU A 267 -5.14 9.09 -18.40
N PHE A 268 -6.40 9.08 -17.99
CA PHE A 268 -6.92 10.06 -17.03
C PHE A 268 -6.37 9.83 -15.61
N CYS A 269 -6.34 8.60 -15.15
CA CYS A 269 -5.79 8.26 -13.85
C CYS A 269 -4.28 8.58 -13.73
N GLU A 270 -3.51 8.41 -14.82
CA GLU A 270 -2.11 8.86 -14.91
C GLU A 270 -1.97 10.36 -14.70
N LYS A 271 -2.85 11.17 -15.31
CA LYS A 271 -2.87 12.63 -15.11
C LYS A 271 -3.19 13.04 -13.68
N LEU A 272 -3.93 12.21 -12.94
CA LEU A 272 -4.20 12.39 -11.52
C LEU A 272 -3.05 11.96 -10.62
N GLY A 273 -1.96 11.42 -11.18
CA GLY A 273 -0.77 10.98 -10.42
C GLY A 273 -0.82 9.53 -9.94
N TYR A 274 -1.75 8.71 -10.45
CA TYR A 274 -1.75 7.27 -10.24
C TYR A 274 -0.94 6.56 -11.32
N ALA A 275 -0.50 5.33 -11.05
CA ALA A 275 0.18 4.47 -12.02
C ALA A 275 -0.71 3.25 -12.36
N PRO A 276 -1.77 3.41 -13.20
CA PRO A 276 -2.71 2.34 -13.46
C PRO A 276 -2.11 1.25 -14.35
N SER A 277 -2.35 -0.02 -14.02
CA SER A 277 -2.18 -1.14 -14.93
C SER A 277 -3.43 -1.29 -15.78
N VAL A 278 -3.31 -1.16 -17.11
CA VAL A 278 -4.44 -1.32 -18.04
C VAL A 278 -4.38 -2.67 -18.73
N GLN A 279 -5.43 -3.48 -18.58
CA GLN A 279 -5.51 -4.84 -19.13
C GLN A 279 -6.81 -5.05 -19.90
N HIS A 280 -6.77 -5.98 -20.88
CA HIS A 280 -7.90 -6.32 -21.74
C HIS A 280 -8.20 -7.82 -21.62
N ARG A 281 -9.12 -8.17 -20.70
CA ARG A 281 -9.33 -9.56 -20.26
C ARG A 281 -9.80 -10.49 -21.38
N ASP A 282 -10.71 -10.04 -22.22
CA ASP A 282 -11.38 -10.91 -23.16
C ASP A 282 -11.05 -10.60 -24.63
N VAL A 283 -10.10 -9.70 -24.92
CA VAL A 283 -9.76 -9.22 -26.27
C VAL A 283 -9.41 -10.37 -27.23
N ASN A 284 -8.74 -11.42 -26.74
CA ASN A 284 -8.29 -12.57 -27.52
C ASN A 284 -9.31 -13.74 -27.53
N ARG A 285 -10.45 -13.60 -26.87
CA ARG A 285 -11.48 -14.64 -26.90
C ARG A 285 -12.21 -14.58 -28.24
N SER A 286 -12.10 -15.65 -29.00
CA SER A 286 -12.82 -15.79 -30.27
C SER A 286 -14.34 -15.69 -30.07
N LEU A 287 -14.99 -15.08 -31.04
CA LEU A 287 -16.45 -14.98 -31.12
C LEU A 287 -17.09 -16.35 -31.25
#